data_48a4a7cc73abc634caa48757c30bdf60
#
_entry.id   48a4a7cc73abc634caa48757c30bdf60
#
_cell.length_a   1.000
_cell.length_b   1.000
_cell.length_c   1.000
_cell.angle_alpha   90.00
_cell.angle_beta   90.00
_cell.angle_gamma   90.00
#
_symmetry.space_group_name_H-M   'P 1'
#
loop_
_entity.id
_entity.type
_entity.pdbx_description
1 polymer ?
#
loop_
_entity_poly.entity_id
_entity_poly.type
_entity_poly.pdbx_seq_one_letter_code
_entity_poly.pdbx_strand_id
1 'polypeptide(L)'
;MNCRVFYHDHCFDGACSASLFTRFHRECIGTAQEFSYHGLMHRAAGSLFDETEFVEGENAIVDFKYSASPRVTWWFDHHQSAFLTAEDRADYLAWQAQANSAKVRTVRKPSDGGKFYDPAYISCTSLIADVARESFGFEPAPLAELIQWANIVDGAKYESAEAAVEMAAPAMKLTLAIESSGEGFVPRVIPLLTEMRLEEVLGQPFIQAELGPLMERHHACIELLRQRTKLQRGVITFDITDRSIEGYNKFIPYYLHPAATYTVGLSRSSFRTKVAVGTNPWTKLPDAKLANIAEICERYGGGGHARVGAISFPPEKVDDARKAAGEIAALLRARR
;
A
#
# COMPACT_ATOMS: atom_id res chain seq x y z
N MET A 1 -29.43 6.58 -6.04
CA MET A 1 -28.60 5.52 -6.63
C MET A 1 -27.53 5.19 -5.62
N ASN A 2 -27.10 3.93 -5.52
CA ASN A 2 -26.05 3.51 -4.59
C ASN A 2 -24.71 3.45 -5.34
N CYS A 3 -23.62 3.79 -4.65
CA CYS A 3 -22.27 3.61 -5.15
C CYS A 3 -21.53 2.65 -4.21
N ARG A 4 -20.96 1.57 -4.78
CA ARG A 4 -20.05 0.70 -4.06
C ARG A 4 -18.63 1.04 -4.43
N VAL A 5 -17.81 1.32 -3.42
CA VAL A 5 -16.38 1.61 -3.58
C VAL A 5 -15.59 0.38 -3.16
N PHE A 6 -14.96 -0.24 -4.14
CA PHE A 6 -13.97 -1.29 -3.94
C PHE A 6 -12.62 -0.62 -3.76
N TYR A 7 -11.88 -1.01 -2.75
CA TYR A 7 -10.59 -0.39 -2.40
C TYR A 7 -9.57 -1.47 -2.01
N HIS A 8 -8.29 -1.15 -2.12
CA HIS A 8 -7.22 -2.00 -1.61
C HIS A 8 -7.31 -2.09 -0.09
N ASP A 9 -7.71 -3.27 0.41
CA ASP A 9 -7.89 -3.50 1.83
C ASP A 9 -6.55 -3.61 2.57
N HIS A 10 -6.58 -3.34 3.87
CA HIS A 10 -5.39 -3.31 4.71
C HIS A 10 -4.27 -2.41 4.14
N CYS A 11 -4.65 -1.35 3.43
CA CYS A 11 -3.77 -0.33 2.86
C CYS A 11 -4.25 1.06 3.26
N PHE A 12 -3.34 1.89 3.77
CA PHE A 12 -3.67 3.27 4.14
C PHE A 12 -4.07 4.09 2.91
N ASP A 13 -3.34 3.95 1.79
CA ASP A 13 -3.69 4.64 0.54
C ASP A 13 -5.04 4.17 -0.01
N GLY A 14 -5.34 2.87 0.06
CA GLY A 14 -6.66 2.34 -0.33
C GLY A 14 -7.82 2.98 0.46
N ALA A 15 -7.67 3.10 1.79
CA ALA A 15 -8.66 3.75 2.64
C ALA A 15 -8.80 5.25 2.35
N CYS A 16 -7.67 5.96 2.17
CA CYS A 16 -7.63 7.37 1.81
C CYS A 16 -8.23 7.62 0.43
N SER A 17 -7.92 6.76 -0.55
CA SER A 17 -8.46 6.81 -1.91
C SER A 17 -9.97 6.64 -1.93
N ALA A 18 -10.51 5.68 -1.18
CA ALA A 18 -11.95 5.47 -1.05
C ALA A 18 -12.65 6.68 -0.40
N SER A 19 -12.01 7.26 0.61
CA SER A 19 -12.50 8.45 1.31
C SER A 19 -12.54 9.68 0.39
N LEU A 20 -11.43 9.98 -0.29
CA LEU A 20 -11.34 11.13 -1.19
C LEU A 20 -12.28 10.97 -2.39
N PHE A 21 -12.36 9.76 -2.98
CA PHE A 21 -13.32 9.47 -4.04
C PHE A 21 -14.75 9.71 -3.58
N THR A 22 -15.13 9.27 -2.38
CA THR A 22 -16.46 9.46 -1.83
C THR A 22 -16.80 10.95 -1.71
N ARG A 23 -15.89 11.76 -1.19
CA ARG A 23 -16.10 13.20 -1.06
C ARG A 23 -16.18 13.90 -2.41
N PHE A 24 -15.25 13.62 -3.30
CA PHE A 24 -15.26 14.12 -4.67
C PHE A 24 -16.59 13.79 -5.37
N HIS A 25 -17.03 12.54 -5.27
CA HIS A 25 -18.24 12.10 -5.90
C HIS A 25 -19.49 12.84 -5.34
N ARG A 26 -19.55 13.00 -4.01
CA ARG A 26 -20.67 13.75 -3.37
C ARG A 26 -20.72 15.21 -3.82
N GLU A 27 -19.59 15.88 -3.91
CA GLU A 27 -19.51 17.32 -4.18
C GLU A 27 -19.64 17.64 -5.67
N CYS A 28 -19.10 16.81 -6.57
CA CYS A 28 -18.98 17.14 -7.99
C CYS A 28 -19.87 16.31 -8.91
N ILE A 29 -20.22 15.08 -8.52
CA ILE A 29 -21.03 14.15 -9.34
C ILE A 29 -22.47 14.11 -8.84
N GLY A 30 -22.66 13.84 -7.54
CA GLY A 30 -23.95 13.95 -6.85
C GLY A 30 -24.99 12.90 -7.25
N THR A 31 -24.62 11.85 -8.00
CA THR A 31 -25.55 10.81 -8.46
C THR A 31 -25.83 9.76 -7.40
N ALA A 32 -24.86 9.46 -6.53
CA ALA A 32 -25.00 8.51 -5.44
C ALA A 32 -25.52 9.18 -4.16
N GLN A 33 -26.51 8.56 -3.52
CA GLN A 33 -27.06 8.97 -2.22
C GLN A 33 -26.42 8.20 -1.06
N GLU A 34 -26.04 6.94 -1.30
CA GLU A 34 -25.43 6.05 -0.33
C GLU A 34 -24.16 5.43 -0.88
N PHE A 35 -23.17 5.30 0.00
CA PHE A 35 -21.89 4.65 -0.30
C PHE A 35 -21.72 3.42 0.56
N SER A 36 -21.24 2.34 -0.05
CA SER A 36 -20.78 1.14 0.65
C SER A 36 -19.34 0.82 0.25
N TYR A 37 -18.58 0.23 1.16
CA TYR A 37 -17.15 -0.02 0.97
C TYR A 37 -16.85 -1.51 1.04
N HIS A 38 -16.11 -2.00 0.04
CA HIS A 38 -15.74 -3.40 -0.07
C HIS A 38 -14.22 -3.53 -0.28
N GLY A 39 -13.55 -4.14 0.69
CA GLY A 39 -12.10 -4.33 0.65
C GLY A 39 -11.70 -5.44 -0.32
N LEU A 40 -10.72 -5.15 -1.17
CA LEU A 40 -10.13 -6.11 -2.10
C LEU A 40 -8.73 -6.49 -1.65
N MET A 41 -8.41 -7.77 -1.73
CA MET A 41 -7.09 -8.30 -1.40
C MET A 41 -6.45 -9.01 -2.60
N HIS A 42 -5.13 -8.89 -2.72
CA HIS A 42 -4.38 -9.68 -3.69
C HIS A 42 -4.46 -11.17 -3.36
N ARG A 43 -4.90 -11.98 -4.32
CA ARG A 43 -4.98 -13.43 -4.23
C ARG A 43 -3.94 -14.07 -5.15
N ALA A 44 -3.35 -15.17 -4.71
CA ALA A 44 -2.36 -15.91 -5.51
C ALA A 44 -2.98 -16.66 -6.70
N ALA A 45 -4.29 -16.97 -6.61
CA ALA A 45 -5.05 -17.65 -7.67
C ALA A 45 -6.53 -17.29 -7.59
N GLY A 46 -7.24 -17.41 -8.72
CA GLY A 46 -8.67 -17.10 -8.85
C GLY A 46 -8.95 -15.68 -9.33
N SER A 47 -10.23 -15.36 -9.51
CA SER A 47 -10.66 -14.01 -9.85
C SER A 47 -10.45 -13.07 -8.67
N LEU A 48 -9.94 -11.87 -8.94
CA LEU A 48 -9.83 -10.79 -7.94
C LEU A 48 -11.18 -10.12 -7.69
N PHE A 49 -12.13 -10.25 -8.61
CA PHE A 49 -13.44 -9.64 -8.55
C PHE A 49 -14.51 -10.72 -8.65
N ASP A 50 -15.50 -10.62 -7.80
CA ASP A 50 -16.75 -11.39 -7.92
C ASP A 50 -17.82 -10.47 -8.52
N GLU A 51 -18.30 -10.81 -9.72
CA GLU A 51 -19.34 -10.04 -10.41
C GLU A 51 -20.63 -9.90 -9.60
N THR A 52 -20.89 -10.80 -8.65
CA THR A 52 -22.06 -10.74 -7.76
C THR A 52 -21.93 -9.66 -6.70
N GLU A 53 -20.74 -9.18 -6.43
CA GLU A 53 -20.48 -8.12 -5.44
C GLU A 53 -20.74 -6.72 -6.01
N PHE A 54 -20.81 -6.56 -7.34
CA PHE A 54 -21.18 -5.29 -7.97
C PHE A 54 -22.67 -4.99 -7.76
N VAL A 55 -22.98 -3.75 -7.33
CA VAL A 55 -24.37 -3.31 -7.08
C VAL A 55 -25.06 -2.83 -8.35
N GLU A 56 -26.38 -2.77 -8.32
CA GLU A 56 -27.16 -2.02 -9.29
C GLU A 56 -26.99 -0.53 -9.02
N GLY A 57 -26.13 0.14 -9.77
CA GLY A 57 -25.76 1.53 -9.56
C GLY A 57 -24.34 1.78 -10.01
N GLU A 58 -23.65 2.62 -9.28
CA GLU A 58 -22.24 2.90 -9.56
C GLU A 58 -21.33 1.95 -8.79
N ASN A 59 -20.27 1.50 -9.45
CA ASN A 59 -19.21 0.74 -8.84
C ASN A 59 -17.87 1.41 -9.15
N ALA A 60 -17.16 1.79 -8.11
CA ALA A 60 -15.83 2.39 -8.20
C ALA A 60 -14.77 1.40 -7.70
N ILE A 61 -13.65 1.29 -8.40
CA ILE A 61 -12.47 0.58 -7.90
C ILE A 61 -11.37 1.62 -7.74
N VAL A 62 -10.78 1.73 -6.56
CA VAL A 62 -9.71 2.67 -6.23
C VAL A 62 -8.51 1.93 -5.63
N ASP A 63 -7.31 2.33 -6.04
CA ASP A 63 -6.04 1.78 -5.54
C ASP A 63 -5.92 0.26 -5.75
N PHE A 64 -6.55 -0.27 -6.78
CA PHE A 64 -6.54 -1.71 -7.05
C PHE A 64 -6.59 -2.02 -8.54
N LYS A 65 -6.31 -3.28 -8.88
CA LYS A 65 -6.24 -3.83 -10.23
C LYS A 65 -7.41 -3.42 -11.12
N TYR A 66 -7.12 -3.33 -12.41
CA TYR A 66 -8.12 -3.08 -13.45
C TYR A 66 -9.14 -4.22 -13.52
N SER A 67 -10.39 -3.85 -13.80
CA SER A 67 -11.44 -4.78 -14.18
C SER A 67 -12.09 -4.32 -15.49
N ALA A 68 -12.21 -5.23 -16.43
CA ALA A 68 -12.90 -5.00 -17.70
C ALA A 68 -14.43 -5.12 -17.57
N SER A 69 -14.95 -5.40 -16.37
CA SER A 69 -16.40 -5.51 -16.14
C SER A 69 -17.13 -4.23 -16.59
N PRO A 70 -18.19 -4.34 -17.38
CA PRO A 70 -19.01 -3.20 -17.80
C PRO A 70 -19.77 -2.55 -16.60
N ARG A 71 -19.81 -3.21 -15.46
CA ARG A 71 -20.43 -2.70 -14.23
C ARG A 71 -19.54 -1.70 -13.48
N VAL A 72 -18.24 -1.63 -13.82
CA VAL A 72 -17.29 -0.67 -13.22
C VAL A 72 -17.48 0.69 -13.89
N THR A 73 -17.98 1.65 -13.12
CA THR A 73 -18.22 3.03 -13.54
C THR A 73 -16.98 3.89 -13.40
N TRP A 74 -16.25 3.70 -12.29
CA TRP A 74 -15.06 4.46 -11.95
C TRP A 74 -13.89 3.53 -11.65
N TRP A 75 -12.70 3.86 -12.18
CA TRP A 75 -11.47 3.16 -11.83
C TRP A 75 -10.31 4.14 -11.71
N PHE A 76 -9.56 4.03 -10.59
CA PHE A 76 -8.34 4.79 -10.34
C PHE A 76 -7.25 3.85 -9.83
N ASP A 77 -6.08 3.89 -10.46
CA ASP A 77 -4.93 3.12 -9.99
C ASP A 77 -3.60 3.76 -10.45
N HIS A 78 -2.56 3.58 -9.65
CA HIS A 78 -1.21 4.07 -9.92
C HIS A 78 -0.16 2.95 -9.94
N HIS A 79 -0.53 1.71 -9.68
CA HIS A 79 0.41 0.61 -9.62
C HIS A 79 0.93 0.22 -11.02
N GLN A 80 2.27 0.02 -11.15
CA GLN A 80 2.83 -0.52 -12.41
C GLN A 80 2.24 -1.87 -12.79
N SER A 81 1.78 -2.64 -11.82
CA SER A 81 1.13 -3.93 -11.99
C SER A 81 -0.40 -3.84 -12.05
N ALA A 82 -0.98 -2.71 -12.43
CA ALA A 82 -2.43 -2.47 -12.48
C ALA A 82 -3.20 -3.48 -13.34
N PHE A 83 -2.60 -3.95 -14.43
CA PHE A 83 -3.21 -4.88 -15.36
C PHE A 83 -2.74 -6.31 -15.10
N LEU A 84 -3.69 -7.25 -14.96
CA LEU A 84 -3.38 -8.66 -14.76
C LEU A 84 -2.98 -9.35 -16.06
N THR A 85 -3.60 -8.94 -17.16
CA THR A 85 -3.39 -9.54 -18.49
C THR A 85 -3.10 -8.46 -19.54
N ALA A 86 -2.61 -8.89 -20.71
CA ALA A 86 -2.44 -8.01 -21.86
C ALA A 86 -3.79 -7.53 -22.40
N GLU A 87 -4.82 -8.36 -22.27
CA GLU A 87 -6.20 -8.09 -22.67
C GLU A 87 -6.81 -6.98 -21.81
N ASP A 88 -6.60 -6.99 -20.49
CA ASP A 88 -7.04 -5.91 -19.58
C ASP A 88 -6.43 -4.56 -19.99
N ARG A 89 -5.14 -4.58 -20.31
CA ARG A 89 -4.45 -3.37 -20.78
C ARG A 89 -4.97 -2.89 -22.13
N ALA A 90 -5.26 -3.80 -23.04
CA ALA A 90 -5.81 -3.48 -24.36
C ALA A 90 -7.22 -2.88 -24.23
N ASP A 91 -8.07 -3.44 -23.37
CA ASP A 91 -9.41 -2.92 -23.08
C ASP A 91 -9.34 -1.50 -22.52
N TYR A 92 -8.48 -1.26 -21.54
CA TYR A 92 -8.26 0.09 -20.99
C TYR A 92 -7.81 1.09 -22.07
N LEU A 93 -6.85 0.72 -22.91
CA LEU A 93 -6.36 1.59 -23.99
C LEU A 93 -7.44 1.90 -25.03
N ALA A 94 -8.28 0.92 -25.37
CA ALA A 94 -9.42 1.12 -26.26
C ALA A 94 -10.44 2.08 -25.64
N TRP A 95 -10.76 1.92 -24.35
CA TRP A 95 -11.62 2.83 -23.60
C TRP A 95 -11.03 4.26 -23.58
N GLN A 96 -9.74 4.41 -23.31
CA GLN A 96 -9.05 5.70 -23.28
C GLN A 96 -9.08 6.41 -24.64
N ALA A 97 -8.84 5.67 -25.72
CA ALA A 97 -8.90 6.20 -27.09
C ALA A 97 -10.31 6.73 -27.42
N GLN A 98 -11.36 5.99 -27.03
CA GLN A 98 -12.74 6.43 -27.19
C GLN A 98 -13.05 7.68 -26.36
N ALA A 99 -12.66 7.68 -25.08
CA ALA A 99 -12.88 8.80 -24.17
C ALA A 99 -12.20 10.09 -24.67
N ASN A 100 -11.04 9.98 -25.30
CA ASN A 100 -10.28 11.11 -25.85
C ASN A 100 -10.73 11.54 -27.26
N SER A 101 -11.64 10.82 -27.90
CA SER A 101 -12.14 11.23 -29.21
C SER A 101 -12.95 12.54 -29.12
N ALA A 102 -12.78 13.43 -30.10
CA ALA A 102 -13.43 14.75 -30.11
C ALA A 102 -14.97 14.66 -30.03
N LYS A 103 -15.56 13.57 -30.53
CA LYS A 103 -17.02 13.34 -30.51
C LYS A 103 -17.52 13.00 -29.09
N VAL A 104 -16.71 12.30 -28.28
CA VAL A 104 -17.09 11.85 -26.93
C VAL A 104 -16.88 12.96 -25.90
N ARG A 105 -15.81 13.77 -26.03
CA ARG A 105 -15.51 14.89 -25.12
C ARG A 105 -16.64 15.93 -25.03
N THR A 106 -17.44 16.10 -26.07
CA THR A 106 -18.55 17.05 -26.09
C THR A 106 -19.87 16.50 -25.56
N VAL A 107 -19.98 15.20 -25.32
CA VAL A 107 -21.24 14.53 -24.95
C VAL A 107 -21.17 13.86 -23.57
N ARG A 108 -19.96 13.55 -23.08
CA ARG A 108 -19.80 12.82 -21.82
C ARG A 108 -20.12 13.69 -20.62
N LYS A 109 -21.08 13.21 -19.82
CA LYS A 109 -21.44 13.86 -18.55
C LYS A 109 -20.50 13.40 -17.45
N PRO A 110 -20.26 14.20 -16.40
CA PRO A 110 -19.52 13.76 -15.22
C PRO A 110 -20.03 12.45 -14.64
N SER A 111 -21.36 12.23 -14.68
CA SER A 111 -22.01 11.00 -14.23
C SER A 111 -21.70 9.74 -15.03
N ASP A 112 -21.05 9.85 -16.21
CA ASP A 112 -20.71 8.70 -17.04
C ASP A 112 -19.48 7.94 -16.51
N GLY A 113 -18.90 8.44 -15.42
CA GLY A 113 -17.74 7.81 -14.77
C GLY A 113 -16.42 8.03 -15.51
N GLY A 114 -15.39 7.27 -15.13
CA GLY A 114 -14.08 7.37 -15.74
C GLY A 114 -13.08 6.32 -15.28
N LYS A 115 -12.11 6.03 -16.14
CA LYS A 115 -11.00 5.15 -15.85
C LYS A 115 -9.69 5.96 -15.93
N PHE A 116 -8.95 6.06 -14.82
CA PHE A 116 -7.78 6.90 -14.68
C PHE A 116 -6.60 6.09 -14.15
N TYR A 117 -5.52 6.12 -14.89
CA TYR A 117 -4.32 5.37 -14.57
C TYR A 117 -3.08 6.20 -14.87
N ASP A 118 -2.24 6.38 -13.86
CA ASP A 118 -0.93 6.99 -14.06
C ASP A 118 0.08 6.44 -13.03
N PRO A 119 1.06 5.62 -13.45
CA PRO A 119 2.07 5.04 -12.56
C PRO A 119 3.15 6.04 -12.11
N ALA A 120 3.08 7.30 -12.53
CA ALA A 120 3.97 8.36 -12.05
C ALA A 120 3.52 8.94 -10.70
N TYR A 121 2.26 8.74 -10.32
CA TYR A 121 1.76 9.16 -9.01
C TYR A 121 2.33 8.29 -7.89
N ILE A 122 2.56 8.93 -6.74
CA ILE A 122 3.10 8.27 -5.55
C ILE A 122 2.01 7.47 -4.84
N SER A 123 0.78 8.00 -4.82
CA SER A 123 -0.40 7.37 -4.21
C SER A 123 -1.61 7.50 -5.13
N CYS A 124 -2.53 6.56 -5.07
CA CYS A 124 -3.81 6.66 -5.77
C CYS A 124 -4.65 7.82 -5.23
N THR A 125 -4.55 8.11 -3.93
CA THR A 125 -5.19 9.27 -3.30
C THR A 125 -4.79 10.57 -4.02
N SER A 126 -3.50 10.77 -4.32
CA SER A 126 -3.07 12.00 -5.03
C SER A 126 -3.49 12.00 -6.50
N LEU A 127 -3.53 10.85 -7.16
CA LEU A 127 -4.10 10.73 -8.52
C LEU A 127 -5.56 11.15 -8.54
N ILE A 128 -6.39 10.64 -7.61
CA ILE A 128 -7.81 11.02 -7.52
C ILE A 128 -7.94 12.52 -7.26
N ALA A 129 -7.15 13.09 -6.36
CA ALA A 129 -7.21 14.52 -6.04
C ALA A 129 -6.94 15.41 -7.27
N ASP A 130 -5.91 15.09 -8.04
CA ASP A 130 -5.56 15.87 -9.23
C ASP A 130 -6.58 15.67 -10.36
N VAL A 131 -7.02 14.45 -10.65
CA VAL A 131 -8.07 14.18 -11.64
C VAL A 131 -9.38 14.89 -11.26
N ALA A 132 -9.79 14.81 -9.99
CA ALA A 132 -11.01 15.43 -9.50
C ALA A 132 -10.93 16.96 -9.63
N ARG A 133 -9.79 17.57 -9.27
CA ARG A 133 -9.56 19.01 -9.41
C ARG A 133 -9.58 19.45 -10.87
N GLU A 134 -8.81 18.79 -11.73
CA GLU A 134 -8.57 19.24 -13.09
C GLU A 134 -9.75 18.97 -14.04
N SER A 135 -10.45 17.86 -13.84
CA SER A 135 -11.52 17.43 -14.74
C SER A 135 -12.91 17.74 -14.23
N PHE A 136 -13.09 17.94 -12.92
CA PHE A 136 -14.42 18.07 -12.30
C PHE A 136 -14.56 19.30 -11.40
N GLY A 137 -13.49 20.08 -11.19
CA GLY A 137 -13.53 21.30 -10.37
C GLY A 137 -13.65 21.04 -8.87
N PHE A 138 -13.26 19.85 -8.40
CA PHE A 138 -13.21 19.51 -6.98
C PHE A 138 -12.15 20.33 -6.25
N GLU A 139 -12.43 20.75 -5.02
CA GLU A 139 -11.45 21.45 -4.17
C GLU A 139 -10.88 20.50 -3.12
N PRO A 140 -9.66 19.96 -3.33
CA PRO A 140 -9.09 18.97 -2.42
C PRO A 140 -8.45 19.58 -1.16
N ALA A 141 -8.33 20.91 -1.04
CA ALA A 141 -7.65 21.56 0.08
C ALA A 141 -8.12 21.11 1.46
N PRO A 142 -9.42 20.86 1.72
CA PRO A 142 -9.87 20.31 3.00
C PRO A 142 -9.28 18.95 3.37
N LEU A 143 -8.82 18.17 2.38
CA LEU A 143 -8.20 16.86 2.54
C LEU A 143 -6.67 16.88 2.32
N ALA A 144 -6.04 18.04 2.32
CA ALA A 144 -4.61 18.18 2.05
C ALA A 144 -3.73 17.34 3.00
N GLU A 145 -4.07 17.29 4.28
CA GLU A 145 -3.36 16.45 5.27
C GLU A 145 -3.46 14.95 4.91
N LEU A 146 -4.66 14.49 4.54
CA LEU A 146 -4.90 13.11 4.14
C LEU A 146 -4.06 12.73 2.90
N ILE A 147 -4.09 13.59 1.86
CA ILE A 147 -3.35 13.39 0.61
C ILE A 147 -1.84 13.37 0.87
N GLN A 148 -1.34 14.30 1.70
CA GLN A 148 0.07 14.34 2.06
C GLN A 148 0.52 13.05 2.75
N TRP A 149 -0.24 12.56 3.72
CA TRP A 149 0.09 11.33 4.43
C TRP A 149 -0.05 10.08 3.57
N ALA A 150 -1.02 10.02 2.66
CA ALA A 150 -1.10 8.94 1.67
C ALA A 150 0.19 8.85 0.84
N ASN A 151 0.70 9.99 0.34
CA ASN A 151 1.97 10.04 -0.39
C ASN A 151 3.19 9.64 0.46
N ILE A 152 3.22 10.01 1.76
CA ILE A 152 4.33 9.65 2.66
C ILE A 152 4.33 8.15 2.93
N VAL A 153 3.16 7.58 3.24
CA VAL A 153 3.03 6.18 3.63
C VAL A 153 3.28 5.26 2.42
N ASP A 154 2.59 5.48 1.31
CA ASP A 154 2.69 4.64 0.14
C ASP A 154 4.05 4.74 -0.55
N GLY A 155 4.56 5.94 -0.70
CA GLY A 155 5.90 6.21 -1.24
C GLY A 155 7.05 5.88 -0.28
N ALA A 156 6.76 5.45 0.97
CA ALA A 156 7.76 5.27 2.04
C ALA A 156 8.66 6.52 2.20
N LYS A 157 8.09 7.72 2.06
CA LYS A 157 8.81 9.01 2.09
C LYS A 157 8.83 9.63 3.47
N TYR A 158 8.98 8.81 4.49
CA TYR A 158 9.15 9.28 5.86
C TYR A 158 10.41 10.11 6.01
N GLU A 159 10.35 11.18 6.80
CA GLU A 159 11.47 12.08 7.04
C GLU A 159 12.67 11.35 7.67
N SER A 160 12.40 10.41 8.55
CA SER A 160 13.42 9.63 9.23
C SER A 160 12.91 8.24 9.64
N ALA A 161 13.84 7.38 10.10
CA ALA A 161 13.48 6.09 10.66
C ALA A 161 12.64 6.22 11.94
N GLU A 162 12.90 7.25 12.74
CA GLU A 162 12.13 7.61 13.91
C GLU A 162 10.68 7.93 13.53
N ALA A 163 10.47 8.79 12.54
CA ALA A 163 9.14 9.13 12.03
C ALA A 163 8.35 7.91 11.55
N ALA A 164 9.05 6.93 10.94
CA ALA A 164 8.44 5.70 10.43
C ALA A 164 8.15 4.65 11.53
N VAL A 165 8.82 4.73 12.70
CA VAL A 165 8.77 3.66 13.72
C VAL A 165 8.12 4.12 15.03
N GLU A 166 8.31 5.36 15.47
CA GLU A 166 7.80 5.82 16.77
C GLU A 166 6.30 6.09 16.81
N MET A 167 5.62 6.04 15.64
CA MET A 167 4.16 6.21 15.56
C MET A 167 3.66 7.52 16.19
N ALA A 168 4.45 8.59 16.12
CA ALA A 168 4.11 9.87 16.77
C ALA A 168 2.91 10.55 16.06
N ALA A 169 2.90 10.56 14.72
CA ALA A 169 1.85 11.20 13.95
C ALA A 169 0.53 10.40 13.99
N PRO A 170 -0.65 11.06 14.00
CA PRO A 170 -1.95 10.42 13.92
C PRO A 170 -2.07 9.47 12.72
N ALA A 171 -1.58 9.88 11.55
CA ALA A 171 -1.58 9.06 10.34
C ALA A 171 -0.84 7.73 10.51
N MET A 172 0.29 7.71 11.23
CA MET A 172 1.07 6.49 11.46
C MET A 172 0.33 5.48 12.34
N LYS A 173 -0.39 5.97 13.36
CA LYS A 173 -1.25 5.13 14.21
C LYS A 173 -2.45 4.61 13.45
N LEU A 174 -3.07 5.45 12.59
CA LEU A 174 -4.16 5.02 11.72
C LEU A 174 -3.68 4.02 10.68
N THR A 175 -2.49 4.20 10.10
CA THR A 175 -1.86 3.21 9.22
C THR A 175 -1.71 1.87 9.92
N LEU A 176 -1.15 1.87 11.14
CA LEU A 176 -1.01 0.64 11.93
C LEU A 176 -2.35 -0.05 12.18
N ALA A 177 -3.40 0.72 12.52
CA ALA A 177 -4.74 0.19 12.74
C ALA A 177 -5.36 -0.35 11.44
N ILE A 178 -5.31 0.39 10.34
CA ILE A 178 -5.86 -0.01 9.03
C ILE A 178 -5.18 -1.28 8.52
N GLU A 179 -3.85 -1.36 8.59
CA GLU A 179 -3.08 -2.49 8.06
C GLU A 179 -3.16 -3.76 8.93
N SER A 180 -3.54 -3.63 10.20
CA SER A 180 -3.46 -4.73 11.17
C SER A 180 -4.79 -5.15 11.78
N SER A 181 -5.87 -4.40 11.62
CA SER A 181 -7.19 -4.71 12.17
C SER A 181 -7.92 -5.79 11.37
N GLY A 182 -8.94 -6.39 11.99
CA GLY A 182 -9.74 -7.44 11.37
C GLY A 182 -10.74 -6.92 10.34
N GLU A 183 -11.42 -7.88 9.72
CA GLU A 183 -12.48 -7.62 8.74
C GLU A 183 -13.53 -6.63 9.27
N GLY A 184 -14.00 -5.73 8.40
CA GLY A 184 -15.03 -4.74 8.73
C GLY A 184 -14.52 -3.50 9.46
N PHE A 185 -13.23 -3.40 9.81
CA PHE A 185 -12.66 -2.21 10.43
C PHE A 185 -12.56 -1.04 9.44
N VAL A 186 -11.89 -1.25 8.30
CA VAL A 186 -11.63 -0.20 7.32
C VAL A 186 -12.89 0.43 6.74
N PRO A 187 -13.98 -0.32 6.41
CA PRO A 187 -15.25 0.27 5.99
C PRO A 187 -15.87 1.25 6.99
N ARG A 188 -15.55 1.12 8.28
CA ARG A 188 -15.99 2.07 9.32
C ARG A 188 -15.11 3.31 9.41
N VAL A 189 -13.84 3.19 9.03
CA VAL A 189 -12.88 4.30 9.06
C VAL A 189 -13.05 5.23 7.86
N ILE A 190 -13.31 4.70 6.67
CA ILE A 190 -13.43 5.47 5.41
C ILE A 190 -14.42 6.65 5.53
N PRO A 191 -15.67 6.49 6.03
CA PRO A 191 -16.59 7.61 6.18
C PRO A 191 -16.08 8.72 7.10
N LEU A 192 -15.31 8.35 8.13
CA LEU A 192 -14.74 9.33 9.06
C LEU A 192 -13.62 10.13 8.38
N LEU A 193 -12.73 9.46 7.63
CA LEU A 193 -11.67 10.12 6.86
C LEU A 193 -12.24 11.09 5.80
N THR A 194 -13.47 10.90 5.36
CA THR A 194 -14.15 11.77 4.40
C THR A 194 -14.47 13.14 4.98
N GLU A 195 -14.74 13.23 6.30
CA GLU A 195 -15.29 14.43 6.94
C GLU A 195 -14.39 15.01 8.04
N MET A 196 -13.53 14.18 8.67
CA MET A 196 -12.81 14.52 9.89
C MET A 196 -11.32 14.62 9.63
N ARG A 197 -10.61 15.40 10.46
CA ARG A 197 -9.15 15.42 10.49
C ARG A 197 -8.60 14.11 11.05
N LEU A 198 -7.39 13.73 10.67
CA LEU A 198 -6.78 12.46 11.09
C LEU A 198 -6.73 12.28 12.61
N GLU A 199 -6.48 13.36 13.36
CA GLU A 199 -6.47 13.32 14.82
C GLU A 199 -7.85 13.04 15.43
N GLU A 200 -8.91 13.59 14.84
CA GLU A 200 -10.30 13.36 15.27
C GLU A 200 -10.76 11.93 14.93
N VAL A 201 -10.36 11.42 13.77
CA VAL A 201 -10.56 10.02 13.39
C VAL A 201 -9.85 9.11 14.38
N LEU A 202 -8.57 9.37 14.66
CA LEU A 202 -7.79 8.61 15.63
C LEU A 202 -8.45 8.59 17.02
N GLY A 203 -9.10 9.69 17.44
CA GLY A 203 -9.79 9.82 18.72
C GLY A 203 -11.06 8.96 18.86
N GLN A 204 -11.53 8.30 17.82
CA GLN A 204 -12.75 7.49 17.87
C GLN A 204 -12.58 6.27 18.79
N PRO A 205 -13.56 5.98 19.69
CA PRO A 205 -13.43 4.92 20.70
C PRO A 205 -13.09 3.55 20.13
N PHE A 206 -13.70 3.17 18.99
CA PHE A 206 -13.44 1.86 18.38
C PHE A 206 -12.02 1.76 17.77
N ILE A 207 -11.46 2.89 17.30
CA ILE A 207 -10.08 2.94 16.81
C ILE A 207 -9.10 2.85 17.97
N GLN A 208 -9.36 3.57 19.06
CA GLN A 208 -8.54 3.51 20.27
C GLN A 208 -8.53 2.10 20.90
N ALA A 209 -9.66 1.40 20.85
CA ALA A 209 -9.76 0.03 21.35
C ALA A 209 -8.86 -0.95 20.56
N GLU A 210 -8.79 -0.80 19.25
CA GLU A 210 -7.90 -1.61 18.40
C GLU A 210 -6.43 -1.20 18.55
N LEU A 211 -6.17 0.09 18.69
CA LEU A 211 -4.81 0.64 18.66
C LEU A 211 -3.98 0.19 19.87
N GLY A 212 -4.56 0.07 21.05
CA GLY A 212 -3.83 -0.30 22.29
C GLY A 212 -3.02 -1.60 22.12
N PRO A 213 -3.67 -2.74 21.82
CA PRO A 213 -2.99 -4.01 21.58
C PRO A 213 -2.01 -3.98 20.40
N LEU A 214 -2.31 -3.19 19.34
CA LEU A 214 -1.44 -3.04 18.17
C LEU A 214 -0.12 -2.32 18.56
N MET A 215 -0.20 -1.26 19.35
CA MET A 215 0.97 -0.53 19.84
C MET A 215 1.83 -1.40 20.75
N GLU A 216 1.22 -2.19 21.63
CA GLU A 216 1.94 -3.15 22.47
C GLU A 216 2.71 -4.17 21.63
N ARG A 217 2.08 -4.74 20.60
CA ARG A 217 2.74 -5.66 19.67
C ARG A 217 3.86 -4.97 18.90
N HIS A 218 3.66 -3.73 18.45
CA HIS A 218 4.68 -2.95 17.76
C HIS A 218 5.90 -2.72 18.66
N HIS A 219 5.72 -2.30 19.90
CA HIS A 219 6.81 -2.12 20.87
C HIS A 219 7.52 -3.44 21.17
N ALA A 220 6.77 -4.54 21.32
CA ALA A 220 7.37 -5.86 21.51
C ALA A 220 8.23 -6.29 20.31
N CYS A 221 7.82 -5.95 19.07
CA CYS A 221 8.64 -6.18 17.88
C CYS A 221 9.92 -5.36 17.86
N ILE A 222 9.87 -4.09 18.30
CA ILE A 222 11.08 -3.25 18.45
C ILE A 222 12.08 -3.91 19.40
N GLU A 223 11.61 -4.34 20.59
CA GLU A 223 12.48 -4.99 21.59
C GLU A 223 13.02 -6.35 21.10
N LEU A 224 12.20 -7.15 20.42
CA LEU A 224 12.65 -8.39 19.80
C LEU A 224 13.77 -8.14 18.79
N LEU A 225 13.57 -7.18 17.88
CA LEU A 225 14.56 -6.86 16.86
C LEU A 225 15.80 -6.21 17.47
N ARG A 226 15.69 -5.42 18.54
CA ARG A 226 16.84 -4.89 19.29
C ARG A 226 17.75 -6.00 19.80
N GLN A 227 17.19 -7.10 20.26
CA GLN A 227 17.95 -8.25 20.79
C GLN A 227 18.52 -9.15 19.68
N ARG A 228 17.89 -9.17 18.49
CA ARG A 228 18.21 -10.13 17.41
C ARG A 228 19.04 -9.53 16.26
N THR A 229 19.02 -8.21 16.09
CA THR A 229 19.76 -7.55 15.00
C THR A 229 21.26 -7.55 15.28
N LYS A 230 22.02 -7.83 14.22
CA LYS A 230 23.49 -7.74 14.20
C LYS A 230 23.91 -6.87 13.03
N LEU A 231 24.67 -5.83 13.29
CA LEU A 231 25.26 -4.97 12.27
C LEU A 231 26.69 -5.38 11.98
N GLN A 232 26.98 -5.74 10.74
CA GLN A 232 28.34 -6.04 10.28
C GLN A 232 28.58 -5.47 8.88
N ARG A 233 29.62 -4.67 8.74
CA ARG A 233 30.00 -4.03 7.46
C ARG A 233 28.79 -3.37 6.76
N GLY A 234 27.98 -2.60 7.52
CA GLY A 234 26.83 -1.86 6.99
C GLY A 234 25.62 -2.72 6.59
N VAL A 235 25.62 -4.01 6.91
CA VAL A 235 24.51 -4.93 6.69
C VAL A 235 23.96 -5.39 8.03
N ILE A 236 22.68 -5.11 8.27
CA ILE A 236 21.91 -5.64 9.40
C ILE A 236 21.44 -7.04 9.05
N THR A 237 21.60 -7.98 9.96
CA THR A 237 21.02 -9.32 9.84
C THR A 237 20.24 -9.66 11.10
N PHE A 238 19.13 -10.38 10.96
CA PHE A 238 18.35 -10.94 12.06
C PHE A 238 17.55 -12.16 11.63
N ASP A 239 17.27 -13.04 12.59
CA ASP A 239 16.42 -14.23 12.43
C ASP A 239 15.40 -14.25 13.58
N ILE A 240 14.12 -14.18 13.23
CA ILE A 240 12.98 -14.29 14.15
C ILE A 240 12.05 -15.43 13.75
N THR A 241 12.57 -16.45 13.06
CA THR A 241 11.79 -17.63 12.61
C THR A 241 11.34 -18.55 13.75
N ASP A 242 11.92 -18.41 14.95
CA ASP A 242 11.47 -19.05 16.18
C ASP A 242 10.19 -18.44 16.76
N ARG A 243 9.70 -17.33 16.20
CA ARG A 243 8.44 -16.68 16.51
C ARG A 243 7.56 -16.69 15.28
N SER A 244 6.27 -17.00 15.45
CA SER A 244 5.29 -16.80 14.39
C SER A 244 4.80 -15.36 14.47
N ILE A 245 5.28 -14.52 13.53
CA ILE A 245 4.94 -13.09 13.47
C ILE A 245 4.33 -12.82 12.11
N GLU A 246 3.07 -12.43 12.07
CA GLU A 246 2.33 -12.15 10.83
C GLU A 246 2.80 -10.87 10.12
N GLY A 247 3.52 -9.99 10.82
CA GLY A 247 4.11 -8.78 10.26
C GLY A 247 4.86 -7.95 11.29
N TYR A 248 5.76 -7.13 10.83
CA TYR A 248 6.46 -6.12 11.65
C TYR A 248 6.82 -4.92 10.77
N ASN A 249 6.99 -3.75 11.39
CA ASN A 249 7.40 -2.54 10.67
C ASN A 249 8.81 -2.73 10.09
N LYS A 250 8.91 -2.72 8.76
CA LYS A 250 10.13 -2.97 7.97
C LYS A 250 11.26 -1.95 8.22
N PHE A 251 10.97 -0.83 8.85
CA PHE A 251 11.94 0.24 9.14
C PHE A 251 12.60 0.09 10.51
N ILE A 252 12.09 -0.76 11.42
CA ILE A 252 12.68 -1.00 12.74
C ILE A 252 14.19 -1.31 12.67
N PRO A 253 14.71 -2.16 11.76
CA PRO A 253 16.15 -2.41 11.69
C PRO A 253 16.97 -1.14 11.46
N TYR A 254 16.49 -0.23 10.64
CA TYR A 254 17.19 1.04 10.36
C TYR A 254 17.05 2.06 11.50
N TYR A 255 15.93 2.03 12.22
CA TYR A 255 15.74 2.78 13.44
C TYR A 255 16.76 2.37 14.53
N LEU A 256 17.00 1.07 14.65
CA LEU A 256 17.97 0.53 15.60
C LEU A 256 19.43 0.73 15.16
N HIS A 257 19.68 0.78 13.84
CA HIS A 257 21.00 0.90 13.24
C HIS A 257 21.02 1.92 12.08
N PRO A 258 20.93 3.23 12.36
CA PRO A 258 20.79 4.26 11.30
C PRO A 258 21.96 4.29 10.29
N ALA A 259 23.16 3.89 10.71
CA ALA A 259 24.35 3.87 9.86
C ALA A 259 24.39 2.68 8.87
N ALA A 260 23.45 1.76 8.96
CA ALA A 260 23.38 0.62 8.06
C ALA A 260 22.95 1.01 6.66
N THR A 261 23.49 0.31 5.65
CA THR A 261 23.06 0.48 4.25
C THR A 261 22.01 -0.55 3.85
N TYR A 262 22.12 -1.78 4.35
CA TYR A 262 21.26 -2.89 3.97
C TYR A 262 20.73 -3.65 5.19
N THR A 263 19.59 -4.31 4.98
CA THR A 263 19.06 -5.29 5.92
C THR A 263 18.77 -6.61 5.20
N VAL A 264 18.99 -7.72 5.91
CA VAL A 264 18.60 -9.07 5.51
C VAL A 264 17.93 -9.71 6.73
N GLY A 265 16.63 -9.83 6.70
CA GLY A 265 15.83 -10.34 7.82
C GLY A 265 15.10 -11.62 7.48
N LEU A 266 15.07 -12.57 8.42
CA LEU A 266 14.25 -13.77 8.32
C LEU A 266 13.09 -13.69 9.30
N SER A 267 11.91 -14.00 8.80
CA SER A 267 10.67 -14.14 9.58
C SER A 267 9.89 -15.36 9.12
N ARG A 268 9.00 -15.85 9.97
CA ARG A 268 8.10 -16.96 9.64
C ARG A 268 6.67 -16.59 10.06
N SER A 269 5.73 -16.87 9.18
CA SER A 269 4.29 -16.81 9.43
C SER A 269 3.66 -18.20 9.29
N SER A 270 2.35 -18.29 9.44
CA SER A 270 1.58 -19.53 9.27
C SER A 270 1.70 -20.10 7.84
N PHE A 271 1.94 -19.27 6.83
CA PHE A 271 1.92 -19.67 5.42
C PHE A 271 3.27 -19.60 4.70
N ARG A 272 4.31 -18.97 5.28
CA ARG A 272 5.65 -18.89 4.65
C ARG A 272 6.77 -18.59 5.63
N THR A 273 7.98 -18.97 5.23
CA THR A 273 9.24 -18.41 5.74
C THR A 273 9.74 -17.37 4.73
N LYS A 274 10.01 -16.15 5.18
CA LYS A 274 10.36 -15.00 4.33
C LYS A 274 11.77 -14.52 4.61
N VAL A 275 12.58 -14.35 3.56
CA VAL A 275 13.79 -13.55 3.58
C VAL A 275 13.45 -12.18 3.01
N ALA A 276 13.49 -11.14 3.84
CA ALA A 276 13.30 -9.77 3.43
C ALA A 276 14.63 -9.07 3.27
N VAL A 277 14.88 -8.45 2.12
CA VAL A 277 16.12 -7.73 1.82
C VAL A 277 15.76 -6.28 1.48
N GLY A 278 16.48 -5.32 2.07
CA GLY A 278 16.19 -3.91 1.85
C GLY A 278 17.42 -3.03 1.90
N THR A 279 17.32 -1.89 1.23
CA THR A 279 18.24 -0.77 1.32
C THR A 279 17.67 0.26 2.28
N ASN A 280 18.50 0.84 3.13
CA ASN A 280 18.11 1.94 4.01
C ASN A 280 17.60 3.13 3.18
N PRO A 281 16.33 3.56 3.33
CA PRO A 281 15.80 4.69 2.57
C PRO A 281 16.55 6.01 2.83
N TRP A 282 17.13 6.15 4.02
CA TRP A 282 17.85 7.36 4.45
C TRP A 282 19.36 7.28 4.22
N THR A 283 19.86 6.26 3.50
CA THR A 283 21.28 6.16 3.16
C THR A 283 21.70 7.35 2.28
N LYS A 284 22.89 7.90 2.57
CA LYS A 284 23.50 8.97 1.78
C LYS A 284 24.29 8.45 0.57
N LEU A 285 24.36 7.13 0.38
CA LEU A 285 25.05 6.54 -0.77
C LEU A 285 24.25 6.80 -2.05
N PRO A 286 24.92 7.22 -3.14
CA PRO A 286 24.26 7.40 -4.42
C PRO A 286 23.77 6.06 -4.99
N ASP A 287 22.67 6.07 -5.74
CA ASP A 287 22.03 4.87 -6.29
C ASP A 287 22.98 3.96 -7.09
N ALA A 288 23.89 4.57 -7.86
CA ALA A 288 24.90 3.84 -8.64
C ALA A 288 25.86 2.97 -7.78
N LYS A 289 25.97 3.25 -6.47
CA LYS A 289 26.77 2.46 -5.53
C LYS A 289 25.94 1.43 -4.77
N LEU A 290 24.63 1.45 -4.90
CA LEU A 290 23.75 0.50 -4.23
C LEU A 290 23.59 -0.78 -5.03
N ALA A 291 23.34 -1.87 -4.30
CA ALA A 291 22.99 -3.15 -4.91
C ALA A 291 21.55 -3.08 -5.45
N ASN A 292 21.31 -3.65 -6.62
CA ASN A 292 19.95 -3.91 -7.07
C ASN A 292 19.40 -5.14 -6.30
N ILE A 293 18.49 -4.87 -5.38
CA ILE A 293 17.94 -5.90 -4.49
C ILE A 293 17.03 -6.87 -5.25
N ALA A 294 16.29 -6.39 -6.25
CA ALA A 294 15.45 -7.27 -7.09
C ALA A 294 16.30 -8.36 -7.76
N GLU A 295 17.37 -7.97 -8.45
CA GLU A 295 18.28 -8.93 -9.12
C GLU A 295 18.89 -9.95 -8.16
N ILE A 296 19.15 -9.54 -6.91
CA ILE A 296 19.67 -10.45 -5.88
C ILE A 296 18.57 -11.44 -5.49
N CYS A 297 17.36 -10.98 -5.21
CA CYS A 297 16.25 -11.85 -4.80
C CYS A 297 15.81 -12.82 -5.90
N GLU A 298 15.82 -12.39 -7.16
CA GLU A 298 15.47 -13.22 -8.31
C GLU A 298 16.34 -14.47 -8.45
N ARG A 299 17.63 -14.40 -8.07
CA ARG A 299 18.55 -15.56 -8.07
C ARG A 299 18.10 -16.68 -7.13
N TYR A 300 17.23 -16.37 -6.17
CA TYR A 300 16.67 -17.29 -5.18
C TYR A 300 15.18 -17.54 -5.38
N GLY A 301 14.65 -17.20 -6.58
CA GLY A 301 13.22 -17.38 -6.88
C GLY A 301 12.29 -16.35 -6.22
N GLY A 302 12.85 -15.24 -5.75
CA GLY A 302 12.11 -14.10 -5.21
C GLY A 302 11.93 -12.99 -6.22
N GLY A 303 11.67 -11.78 -5.73
CA GLY A 303 11.51 -10.58 -6.56
C GLY A 303 11.47 -9.31 -5.73
N GLY A 304 11.17 -8.19 -6.39
CA GLY A 304 11.06 -6.89 -5.73
C GLY A 304 11.37 -5.72 -6.66
N HIS A 305 11.89 -4.66 -6.05
CA HIS A 305 12.38 -3.45 -6.72
C HIS A 305 13.87 -3.24 -6.44
N ALA A 306 14.47 -2.27 -7.10
CA ALA A 306 15.90 -2.00 -6.97
C ALA A 306 16.37 -1.81 -5.51
N ARG A 307 15.53 -1.31 -4.62
CA ARG A 307 15.86 -1.02 -3.21
C ARG A 307 15.27 -1.99 -2.19
N VAL A 308 14.30 -2.84 -2.57
CA VAL A 308 13.63 -3.77 -1.65
C VAL A 308 13.21 -5.03 -2.39
N GLY A 309 13.36 -6.18 -1.74
CA GLY A 309 12.93 -7.45 -2.29
C GLY A 309 12.66 -8.49 -1.22
N ALA A 310 12.06 -9.58 -1.63
CA ALA A 310 11.77 -10.69 -0.74
C ALA A 310 11.82 -12.03 -1.48
N ILE A 311 12.13 -13.08 -0.71
CA ILE A 311 12.08 -14.45 -1.16
C ILE A 311 11.15 -15.19 -0.20
N SER A 312 10.20 -15.94 -0.75
CA SER A 312 9.23 -16.73 0.03
C SER A 312 9.56 -18.21 -0.10
N PHE A 313 9.70 -18.87 1.03
CA PHE A 313 9.87 -20.31 1.14
C PHE A 313 8.64 -20.90 1.83
N PRO A 314 8.32 -22.19 1.61
CA PRO A 314 7.37 -22.91 2.46
C PRO A 314 7.71 -22.74 3.94
N PRO A 315 6.70 -22.76 4.86
CA PRO A 315 6.95 -22.50 6.29
C PRO A 315 7.99 -23.40 6.94
N GLU A 316 8.10 -24.66 6.48
CA GLU A 316 9.03 -25.68 6.97
C GLU A 316 10.45 -25.54 6.43
N LYS A 317 10.66 -24.77 5.37
CA LYS A 317 11.96 -24.59 4.69
C LYS A 317 12.83 -23.50 5.33
N VAL A 318 12.86 -23.47 6.67
CA VAL A 318 13.61 -22.45 7.43
C VAL A 318 15.10 -22.49 7.15
N ASP A 319 15.69 -23.69 7.02
CA ASP A 319 17.13 -23.84 6.82
C ASP A 319 17.57 -23.42 5.40
N ASP A 320 16.73 -23.67 4.39
CA ASP A 320 16.96 -23.16 3.02
C ASP A 320 16.91 -21.63 3.02
N ALA A 321 15.96 -21.03 3.73
CA ALA A 321 15.86 -19.58 3.89
C ALA A 321 17.06 -18.98 4.64
N ARG A 322 17.56 -19.64 5.69
CA ARG A 322 18.78 -19.26 6.43
C ARG A 322 20.02 -19.26 5.55
N LYS A 323 20.15 -20.30 4.72
CA LYS A 323 21.25 -20.41 3.76
C LYS A 323 21.21 -19.24 2.77
N ALA A 324 20.08 -19.00 2.12
CA ALA A 324 19.91 -17.89 1.19
C ALA A 324 20.20 -16.54 1.86
N ALA A 325 19.67 -16.29 3.04
CA ALA A 325 19.93 -15.07 3.79
C ALA A 325 21.42 -14.87 4.13
N GLY A 326 22.12 -15.95 4.51
CA GLY A 326 23.54 -15.92 4.79
C GLY A 326 24.39 -15.56 3.56
N GLU A 327 24.08 -16.15 2.41
CA GLU A 327 24.74 -15.87 1.12
C GLU A 327 24.48 -14.44 0.66
N ILE A 328 23.25 -13.96 0.75
CA ILE A 328 22.87 -12.57 0.42
C ILE A 328 23.60 -11.58 1.33
N ALA A 329 23.62 -11.84 2.64
CA ALA A 329 24.32 -10.97 3.59
C ALA A 329 25.83 -10.92 3.29
N ALA A 330 26.46 -12.05 2.94
CA ALA A 330 27.87 -12.10 2.56
C ALA A 330 28.13 -11.29 1.28
N LEU A 331 27.29 -11.44 0.26
CA LEU A 331 27.36 -10.70 -1.00
C LEU A 331 27.25 -9.18 -0.77
N LEU A 332 26.31 -8.73 0.05
CA LEU A 332 26.12 -7.30 0.35
C LEU A 332 27.29 -6.72 1.17
N ARG A 333 27.88 -7.50 2.08
CA ARG A 333 29.07 -7.11 2.87
C ARG A 333 30.33 -6.98 2.03
N ALA A 334 30.43 -7.71 0.92
CA ALA A 334 31.58 -7.69 0.01
C ALA A 334 31.57 -6.47 -0.94
N ARG A 335 30.47 -5.77 -1.07
CA ARG A 335 30.31 -4.59 -1.95
C ARG A 335 30.81 -3.26 -1.36
N ARG A 336 31.36 -3.27 -0.16
CA ARG A 336 31.91 -2.07 0.50
C ARG A 336 33.38 -1.86 0.19
#